data_7c893bddca6c13a64b129d51136da333
#
_entry.id   7c893bddca6c13a64b129d51136da333
#
_cell.length_a   1.000
_cell.length_b   1.000
_cell.length_c   1.000
_cell.angle_alpha   90.00
_cell.angle_beta   90.00
_cell.angle_gamma   90.00
#
_symmetry.space_group_name_H-M   'P 1'
#
loop_
_entity.id
_entity.type
_entity.pdbx_description
1 polymer ?
#
loop_
_entity_poly.entity_id
_entity_poly.type
_entity_poly.pdbx_seq_one_letter_code
_entity_poly.pdbx_strand_id
1 'polypeptide(L)'
;METIFKHFLLIVSAFCFAGTVAGQNPTIDPVAVFTNSESEQTELRPGESYSGSAPLTVEFSANPQDADGWTATYEWRFYTEGNTQQPYLIRYEENTNFTFTSAGTHLVACYAVFKRGDERIEYTEEYWTTEAQPIQISISESNLEMPNAFAPNGDPRSSIYKAKKNYKSIVEFHAIIINRWGQKLYEWDDPAGGWDGTFHGNPVAEGTYFVIVNAKGADGKVFKIRKDVNLLRGYREPASTTNP
;
A
#
# COMPACT_ATOMS: atom_id res chain seq x y z
N MET A 1 64.11 27.77 56.31
CA MET A 1 63.28 28.37 55.24
C MET A 1 62.18 27.39 54.95
N GLU A 2 61.13 27.41 55.77
CA GLU A 2 60.02 26.47 55.68
C GLU A 2 58.81 27.21 55.09
N THR A 3 58.30 26.67 53.98
CA THR A 3 57.15 27.23 53.28
C THR A 3 55.91 26.46 53.72
N ILE A 4 55.02 27.14 54.41
CA ILE A 4 53.77 26.62 54.93
C ILE A 4 52.74 26.56 53.79
N PHE A 5 52.34 25.35 53.43
CA PHE A 5 51.26 25.12 52.48
C PHE A 5 49.91 25.17 53.24
N LYS A 6 49.14 26.24 52.99
CA LYS A 6 47.76 26.37 53.46
C LYS A 6 46.84 25.59 52.54
N HIS A 7 46.24 24.53 53.03
CA HIS A 7 45.15 23.82 52.36
C HIS A 7 43.88 24.66 52.48
N PHE A 8 43.38 25.15 51.36
CA PHE A 8 42.08 25.77 51.24
C PHE A 8 41.04 24.71 50.89
N LEU A 9 40.23 24.31 51.89
CA LEU A 9 39.14 23.32 51.67
C LEU A 9 37.97 24.04 51.06
N LEU A 10 37.75 23.86 49.75
CA LEU A 10 36.60 24.38 49.01
C LEU A 10 35.43 23.44 49.27
N ILE A 11 34.47 23.84 50.12
CA ILE A 11 33.20 23.14 50.28
C ILE A 11 32.31 23.55 49.11
N VAL A 12 32.20 22.70 48.08
CA VAL A 12 31.21 22.84 47.03
C VAL A 12 29.89 22.28 47.56
N SER A 13 28.99 23.16 47.98
CA SER A 13 27.60 22.81 48.27
C SER A 13 26.90 22.49 46.94
N ALA A 14 26.71 21.21 46.64
CA ALA A 14 25.86 20.78 45.55
C ALA A 14 24.40 21.10 45.90
N PHE A 15 23.89 22.20 45.37
CA PHE A 15 22.46 22.45 45.31
C PHE A 15 21.87 21.50 44.31
N CYS A 16 21.27 20.38 44.76
CA CYS A 16 20.37 19.59 43.93
C CYS A 16 19.13 20.45 43.68
N PHE A 17 19.08 21.10 42.53
CA PHE A 17 17.82 21.56 41.96
C PHE A 17 17.08 20.28 41.51
N ALA A 18 16.15 19.81 42.34
CA ALA A 18 15.08 18.95 41.87
C ALA A 18 14.17 19.82 41.01
N GLY A 19 14.57 20.04 39.77
CA GLY A 19 13.68 20.53 38.73
C GLY A 19 12.60 19.47 38.56
N THR A 20 11.36 19.80 38.89
CA THR A 20 10.21 19.05 38.38
C THR A 20 10.32 19.13 36.86
N VAL A 21 10.72 18.04 36.20
CA VAL A 21 10.53 17.89 34.77
C VAL A 21 9.02 17.90 34.61
N ALA A 22 8.47 19.03 34.20
CA ALA A 22 7.08 19.08 33.70
C ALA A 22 7.04 18.05 32.59
N GLY A 23 6.34 16.94 32.82
CA GLY A 23 6.23 15.87 31.81
C GLY A 23 5.67 16.50 30.53
N GLN A 24 6.31 16.23 29.43
CA GLN A 24 5.78 16.62 28.11
C GLN A 24 4.39 16.01 27.94
N ASN A 25 3.50 16.74 27.34
CA ASN A 25 2.18 16.23 27.00
C ASN A 25 2.31 15.14 25.93
N PRO A 26 1.56 14.05 26.02
CA PRO A 26 1.57 13.02 25.01
C PRO A 26 1.12 13.59 23.67
N THR A 27 1.78 13.17 22.59
CA THR A 27 1.42 13.52 21.22
C THR A 27 1.23 12.27 20.37
N ILE A 28 0.63 12.42 19.20
CA ILE A 28 0.58 11.38 18.16
C ILE A 28 1.36 11.86 16.94
N ASP A 29 2.00 10.92 16.27
CA ASP A 29 2.66 11.11 14.97
C ASP A 29 2.22 9.97 14.01
N PRO A 30 0.95 10.01 13.55
CA PRO A 30 0.39 8.92 12.76
C PRO A 30 1.15 8.69 11.47
N VAL A 31 1.43 7.43 11.18
CA VAL A 31 2.10 7.02 9.94
C VAL A 31 1.31 5.92 9.23
N ALA A 32 1.32 5.97 7.91
CA ALA A 32 0.84 4.93 7.03
C ALA A 32 2.01 4.36 6.23
N VAL A 33 2.24 3.04 6.30
CA VAL A 33 3.36 2.36 5.64
C VAL A 33 2.82 1.29 4.71
N PHE A 34 3.35 1.24 3.49
CA PHE A 34 2.99 0.22 2.49
C PHE A 34 4.12 0.01 1.49
N THR A 35 4.03 -1.09 0.73
CA THR A 35 4.90 -1.35 -0.42
C THR A 35 4.16 -0.89 -1.68
N ASN A 36 4.77 0.01 -2.45
CA ASN A 36 4.21 0.50 -3.70
C ASN A 36 4.37 -0.50 -4.86
N SER A 37 3.85 -0.18 -6.04
CA SER A 37 3.92 -1.03 -7.23
C SER A 37 5.34 -1.25 -7.77
N GLU A 38 6.31 -0.47 -7.33
CA GLU A 38 7.74 -0.57 -7.67
C GLU A 38 8.52 -1.40 -6.65
N SER A 39 7.82 -2.00 -5.68
CA SER A 39 8.36 -2.78 -4.55
C SER A 39 9.19 -1.93 -3.58
N GLU A 40 8.93 -0.63 -3.52
CA GLU A 40 9.55 0.28 -2.57
C GLU A 40 8.63 0.51 -1.37
N GLN A 41 9.22 0.53 -0.18
CA GLN A 41 8.50 0.90 1.02
C GLN A 41 8.25 2.41 1.03
N THR A 42 6.99 2.79 1.18
CA THR A 42 6.53 4.18 1.22
C THR A 42 5.92 4.46 2.58
N GLU A 43 6.23 5.61 3.15
CA GLU A 43 5.65 6.14 4.39
C GLU A 43 4.91 7.43 4.09
N LEU A 44 3.72 7.59 4.67
CA LEU A 44 2.94 8.83 4.62
C LEU A 44 2.60 9.31 6.02
N ARG A 45 2.61 10.62 6.19
CA ARG A 45 2.23 11.35 7.40
C ARG A 45 0.97 12.19 7.17
N PRO A 46 0.35 12.74 8.23
CA PRO A 46 -0.77 13.66 8.11
C PRO A 46 -0.51 14.78 7.10
N GLY A 47 -1.46 14.99 6.19
CA GLY A 47 -1.35 15.98 5.10
C GLY A 47 -0.63 15.48 3.84
N GLU A 48 -0.02 14.31 3.87
CA GLU A 48 0.60 13.70 2.69
C GLU A 48 -0.38 12.83 1.91
N SER A 49 -0.08 12.62 0.64
CA SER A 49 -0.94 11.88 -0.28
C SER A 49 -0.16 10.89 -1.14
N TYR A 50 -0.84 9.79 -1.49
CA TYR A 50 -0.36 8.80 -2.46
C TYR A 50 -1.45 8.47 -3.47
N SER A 51 -1.04 8.23 -4.72
CA SER A 51 -1.93 7.73 -5.77
C SER A 51 -1.39 6.42 -6.33
N GLY A 52 -2.23 5.39 -6.33
CA GLY A 52 -1.81 4.05 -6.75
C GLY A 52 -2.96 3.19 -7.26
N SER A 53 -2.69 1.89 -7.36
CA SER A 53 -3.64 0.88 -7.83
C SER A 53 -4.13 0.00 -6.70
N ALA A 54 -5.37 -0.48 -6.78
CA ALA A 54 -5.89 -1.54 -5.92
C ALA A 54 -5.46 -2.93 -6.43
N PRO A 55 -5.38 -3.94 -5.53
CA PRO A 55 -5.47 -3.80 -4.07
C PRO A 55 -4.22 -3.14 -3.47
N LEU A 56 -4.38 -2.26 -2.48
CA LEU A 56 -3.29 -1.63 -1.75
C LEU A 56 -3.48 -1.88 -0.25
N THR A 57 -2.62 -2.69 0.35
CA THR A 57 -2.62 -2.90 1.80
C THR A 57 -1.71 -1.90 2.46
N VAL A 58 -2.23 -1.19 3.47
CA VAL A 58 -1.53 -0.16 4.21
C VAL A 58 -1.59 -0.50 5.70
N GLU A 59 -0.44 -0.40 6.36
CA GLU A 59 -0.30 -0.50 7.82
C GLU A 59 -0.31 0.90 8.41
N PHE A 60 -1.09 1.12 9.46
CA PHE A 60 -1.25 2.39 10.15
C PHE A 60 -0.76 2.26 11.59
N SER A 61 0.03 3.21 12.06
CA SER A 61 0.48 3.32 13.45
C SER A 61 0.19 4.72 13.98
N ALA A 62 -0.39 4.81 15.17
CA ALA A 62 -0.61 6.10 15.85
C ALA A 62 0.70 6.73 16.33
N ASN A 63 1.74 5.92 16.55
CA ASN A 63 3.08 6.32 16.96
C ASN A 63 3.08 7.36 18.08
N PRO A 64 2.50 7.04 19.27
CA PRO A 64 2.41 7.98 20.38
C PRO A 64 3.80 8.35 20.88
N GLN A 65 3.98 9.64 21.25
CA GLN A 65 5.20 10.16 21.86
C GLN A 65 4.89 10.68 23.26
N ASP A 66 5.85 10.58 24.18
CA ASP A 66 5.76 11.09 25.58
C ASP A 66 4.51 10.57 26.34
N ALA A 67 4.04 9.36 26.00
CA ALA A 67 2.81 8.78 26.54
C ALA A 67 3.01 7.95 27.83
N ASP A 68 4.21 7.93 28.41
CA ASP A 68 4.50 7.18 29.62
C ASP A 68 3.63 7.65 30.80
N GLY A 69 2.93 6.70 31.42
CA GLY A 69 2.01 6.97 32.53
C GLY A 69 0.64 7.49 32.10
N TRP A 70 0.36 7.61 30.81
CA TRP A 70 -0.96 7.92 30.27
C TRP A 70 -1.71 6.65 29.84
N THR A 71 -3.01 6.66 29.99
CA THR A 71 -3.89 5.66 29.37
C THR A 71 -4.40 6.26 28.07
N ALA A 72 -4.11 5.57 26.96
CA ALA A 72 -4.50 6.04 25.62
C ALA A 72 -5.65 5.20 25.05
N THR A 73 -6.51 5.84 24.27
CA THR A 73 -7.49 5.20 23.39
C THR A 73 -7.36 5.79 22.01
N TYR A 74 -7.40 4.93 20.99
CA TYR A 74 -7.23 5.32 19.59
C TYR A 74 -8.48 4.97 18.80
N GLU A 75 -8.74 5.78 17.75
CA GLU A 75 -9.84 5.57 16.82
C GLU A 75 -9.41 5.99 15.42
N TRP A 76 -9.11 5.03 14.56
CA TRP A 76 -8.83 5.26 13.15
C TRP A 76 -10.14 5.38 12.38
N ARG A 77 -10.32 6.49 11.72
CA ARG A 77 -11.49 6.80 10.89
C ARG A 77 -11.11 6.87 9.43
N PHE A 78 -11.83 6.11 8.63
CA PHE A 78 -11.66 6.04 7.18
C PHE A 78 -12.86 6.67 6.49
N TYR A 79 -12.61 7.65 5.64
CA TYR A 79 -13.62 8.39 4.91
C TYR A 79 -13.38 8.30 3.41
N THR A 80 -14.42 8.56 2.60
CA THR A 80 -14.28 8.89 1.17
C THR A 80 -14.25 10.39 0.99
N GLU A 81 -13.47 10.89 0.03
CA GLU A 81 -13.52 12.28 -0.37
C GLU A 81 -14.97 12.68 -0.74
N GLY A 82 -15.43 13.83 -0.25
CA GLY A 82 -16.80 14.30 -0.43
C GLY A 82 -17.81 13.77 0.60
N ASN A 83 -17.45 12.80 1.45
CA ASN A 83 -18.26 12.38 2.60
C ASN A 83 -17.39 12.24 3.85
N THR A 84 -16.94 13.36 4.40
CA THR A 84 -16.12 13.44 5.62
C THR A 84 -16.96 13.48 6.90
N GLN A 85 -18.30 13.52 6.78
CA GLN A 85 -19.19 13.55 7.93
C GLN A 85 -19.39 12.17 8.55
N GLN A 86 -19.26 11.12 7.75
CA GLN A 86 -19.48 9.75 8.20
C GLN A 86 -18.37 8.83 7.71
N PRO A 87 -17.53 8.25 8.62
CA PRO A 87 -16.54 7.26 8.24
C PRO A 87 -17.23 5.98 7.76
N TYR A 88 -16.72 5.38 6.70
CA TYR A 88 -17.19 4.07 6.23
C TYR A 88 -16.57 2.90 7.01
N LEU A 89 -15.49 3.17 7.76
CA LEU A 89 -14.83 2.19 8.62
C LEU A 89 -14.22 2.90 9.84
N ILE A 90 -14.31 2.25 11.00
CA ILE A 90 -13.64 2.66 12.23
C ILE A 90 -12.86 1.48 12.80
N ARG A 91 -11.66 1.74 13.34
CA ARG A 91 -10.80 0.80 14.07
C ARG A 91 -10.36 1.43 15.39
N TYR A 92 -10.25 0.62 16.45
CA TYR A 92 -9.99 1.11 17.81
C TYR A 92 -8.64 0.68 18.37
N GLU A 93 -7.74 0.19 17.55
CA GLU A 93 -6.40 -0.23 17.94
C GLU A 93 -5.39 0.93 17.77
N GLU A 94 -4.27 0.89 18.48
CA GLU A 94 -3.14 1.79 18.27
C GLU A 94 -2.55 1.62 16.86
N ASN A 95 -2.35 0.36 16.46
CA ASN A 95 -1.86 -0.03 15.14
C ASN A 95 -2.92 -0.85 14.44
N THR A 96 -3.19 -0.55 13.18
CA THR A 96 -4.18 -1.26 12.37
C THR A 96 -3.72 -1.39 10.92
N ASN A 97 -4.45 -2.18 10.13
CA ASN A 97 -4.20 -2.26 8.69
C ASN A 97 -5.51 -2.22 7.91
N PHE A 98 -5.41 -1.82 6.66
CA PHE A 98 -6.55 -1.83 5.76
C PHE A 98 -6.09 -2.07 4.32
N THR A 99 -6.87 -2.89 3.57
CA THR A 99 -6.64 -3.09 2.13
C THR A 99 -7.67 -2.29 1.34
N PHE A 100 -7.20 -1.27 0.64
CA PHE A 100 -8.01 -0.46 -0.25
C PHE A 100 -8.32 -1.24 -1.52
N THR A 101 -9.59 -1.53 -1.74
CA THR A 101 -10.11 -2.29 -2.89
C THR A 101 -11.13 -1.51 -3.71
N SER A 102 -11.45 -0.28 -3.32
CA SER A 102 -12.38 0.60 -4.02
C SER A 102 -11.64 1.79 -4.60
N ALA A 103 -11.95 2.15 -5.85
CA ALA A 103 -11.41 3.33 -6.50
C ALA A 103 -11.97 4.62 -5.87
N GLY A 104 -11.19 5.69 -5.98
CA GLY A 104 -11.49 7.00 -5.40
C GLY A 104 -10.48 7.42 -4.35
N THR A 105 -10.69 8.58 -3.77
CA THR A 105 -9.83 9.14 -2.72
C THR A 105 -10.37 8.79 -1.35
N HIS A 106 -9.52 8.20 -0.53
CA HIS A 106 -9.76 7.84 0.86
C HIS A 106 -8.98 8.77 1.78
N LEU A 107 -9.60 9.22 2.85
CA LEU A 107 -9.01 10.06 3.89
C LEU A 107 -8.95 9.24 5.18
N VAL A 108 -7.78 9.21 5.82
CA VAL A 108 -7.57 8.43 7.05
C VAL A 108 -7.04 9.34 8.15
N ALA A 109 -7.75 9.38 9.28
CA ALA A 109 -7.39 10.15 10.47
C ALA A 109 -7.31 9.25 11.69
N CYS A 110 -6.31 9.47 12.55
CA CYS A 110 -6.16 8.81 13.84
C CYS A 110 -6.61 9.73 14.95
N TYR A 111 -7.73 9.46 15.57
CA TYR A 111 -8.18 10.15 16.78
C TYR A 111 -7.56 9.46 17.98
N ALA A 112 -7.08 10.26 18.95
CA ALA A 112 -6.49 9.75 20.17
C ALA A 112 -6.95 10.56 21.39
N VAL A 113 -7.14 9.86 22.50
CA VAL A 113 -7.44 10.48 23.79
C VAL A 113 -6.50 9.87 24.84
N PHE A 114 -5.74 10.73 25.50
CA PHE A 114 -4.83 10.39 26.59
C PHE A 114 -5.40 10.87 27.93
N LYS A 115 -5.35 10.02 28.95
CA LYS A 115 -5.84 10.31 30.33
C LYS A 115 -4.79 9.95 31.37
N ARG A 116 -4.60 10.85 32.33
CA ARG A 116 -3.76 10.62 33.51
C ARG A 116 -4.39 11.31 34.72
N GLY A 117 -5.06 10.54 35.58
CA GLY A 117 -5.88 11.12 36.66
C GLY A 117 -7.01 11.99 36.08
N ASP A 118 -7.03 13.28 36.45
CA ASP A 118 -7.98 14.27 35.96
C ASP A 118 -7.52 14.97 34.65
N GLU A 119 -6.27 14.73 34.23
CA GLU A 119 -5.72 15.31 33.00
C GLU A 119 -6.24 14.55 31.77
N ARG A 120 -6.55 15.32 30.72
CA ARG A 120 -7.04 14.80 29.45
C ARG A 120 -6.46 15.58 28.29
N ILE A 121 -5.90 14.88 27.29
CA ILE A 121 -5.39 15.44 26.05
C ILE A 121 -6.05 14.72 24.90
N GLU A 122 -6.53 15.47 23.90
CA GLU A 122 -7.35 14.93 22.83
C GLU A 122 -6.85 15.39 21.45
N TYR A 123 -6.77 14.43 20.53
CA TYR A 123 -6.53 14.62 19.11
C TYR A 123 -7.78 14.11 18.39
N THR A 124 -8.83 14.94 18.35
CA THR A 124 -10.15 14.57 17.82
C THR A 124 -10.50 15.40 16.58
N GLU A 125 -11.78 15.62 16.30
CA GLU A 125 -12.23 16.29 15.09
C GLU A 125 -11.68 17.72 14.98
N GLU A 126 -11.59 18.46 16.07
CA GLU A 126 -11.06 19.83 16.09
C GLU A 126 -9.60 19.84 15.61
N TYR A 127 -8.76 18.94 16.13
CA TYR A 127 -7.37 18.79 15.71
C TYR A 127 -7.26 18.52 14.19
N TRP A 128 -8.05 17.57 13.67
CA TRP A 128 -8.00 17.17 12.26
C TRP A 128 -8.65 18.19 11.31
N THR A 129 -9.33 19.19 11.81
CA THR A 129 -9.92 20.27 10.99
C THR A 129 -9.15 21.58 11.08
N THR A 130 -8.37 21.80 12.16
CA THR A 130 -7.70 23.09 12.42
C THR A 130 -6.18 23.01 12.38
N GLU A 131 -5.59 21.88 12.83
CA GLU A 131 -4.14 21.76 13.02
C GLU A 131 -3.49 20.75 12.09
N ALA A 132 -4.20 19.70 11.69
CA ALA A 132 -3.69 18.65 10.83
C ALA A 132 -4.66 18.33 9.68
N GLN A 133 -4.16 17.63 8.66
CA GLN A 133 -4.99 17.09 7.58
C GLN A 133 -4.87 15.57 7.56
N PRO A 134 -5.94 14.83 7.21
CA PRO A 134 -5.88 13.39 7.09
C PRO A 134 -4.83 12.91 6.08
N ILE A 135 -4.33 11.69 6.27
CA ILE A 135 -3.54 10.98 5.25
C ILE A 135 -4.47 10.68 4.08
N GLN A 136 -4.03 10.97 2.86
CA GLN A 136 -4.83 10.80 1.65
C GLN A 136 -4.30 9.65 0.79
N ILE A 137 -5.17 8.70 0.45
CA ILE A 137 -4.86 7.56 -0.42
C ILE A 137 -5.85 7.54 -1.58
N SER A 138 -5.36 7.79 -2.79
CA SER A 138 -6.16 7.81 -4.02
C SER A 138 -5.94 6.53 -4.82
N ILE A 139 -6.99 5.74 -5.00
CA ILE A 139 -6.98 4.51 -5.79
C ILE A 139 -7.51 4.82 -7.18
N SER A 140 -6.71 4.51 -8.20
CA SER A 140 -7.05 4.75 -9.60
C SER A 140 -8.22 3.88 -10.08
N GLU A 141 -8.92 4.35 -11.10
CA GLU A 141 -9.86 3.53 -11.87
C GLU A 141 -9.15 2.33 -12.51
N SER A 142 -9.92 1.28 -12.80
CA SER A 142 -9.40 0.04 -13.32
C SER A 142 -9.13 0.10 -14.84
N ASN A 143 -8.10 -0.63 -15.25
CA ASN A 143 -7.82 -0.91 -16.64
C ASN A 143 -7.33 -2.34 -16.80
N LEU A 144 -7.79 -3.04 -17.84
CA LEU A 144 -7.36 -4.40 -18.17
C LEU A 144 -7.40 -4.65 -19.67
N GLU A 145 -6.27 -5.03 -20.21
CA GLU A 145 -6.14 -5.46 -21.59
C GLU A 145 -5.34 -6.76 -21.69
N MET A 146 -5.76 -7.64 -22.61
CA MET A 146 -5.04 -8.86 -22.95
C MET A 146 -4.35 -8.73 -24.32
N PRO A 147 -3.12 -9.25 -24.51
CA PRO A 147 -2.46 -9.24 -25.81
C PRO A 147 -3.14 -10.17 -26.82
N ASN A 148 -2.83 -10.02 -28.11
CA ASN A 148 -3.36 -10.87 -29.20
C ASN A 148 -2.46 -12.05 -29.52
N ALA A 149 -1.20 -12.00 -29.08
CA ALA A 149 -0.20 -13.03 -29.35
C ALA A 149 0.86 -13.05 -28.26
N PHE A 150 1.59 -14.14 -28.20
CA PHE A 150 2.80 -14.26 -27.40
C PHE A 150 3.76 -15.28 -28.04
N ALA A 151 5.03 -15.23 -27.65
CA ALA A 151 6.06 -16.09 -28.20
C ALA A 151 6.91 -16.68 -27.06
N PRO A 152 6.67 -17.93 -26.64
CA PRO A 152 7.46 -18.59 -25.61
C PRO A 152 8.85 -19.01 -26.16
N ASN A 153 9.70 -18.02 -26.40
CA ASN A 153 11.03 -18.13 -26.98
C ASN A 153 12.17 -17.79 -26.00
N GLY A 154 11.82 -17.60 -24.70
CA GLY A 154 12.76 -17.21 -23.64
C GLY A 154 12.93 -15.71 -23.45
N ASP A 155 12.33 -14.86 -24.30
CA ASP A 155 12.27 -13.41 -24.06
C ASP A 155 11.29 -13.11 -22.90
N PRO A 156 11.75 -12.49 -21.79
CA PRO A 156 10.88 -12.18 -20.64
C PRO A 156 9.66 -11.31 -20.95
N ARG A 157 9.67 -10.59 -22.09
CA ARG A 157 8.59 -9.68 -22.50
C ARG A 157 7.44 -10.40 -23.20
N SER A 158 7.74 -11.48 -23.92
CA SER A 158 6.78 -12.16 -24.81
C SER A 158 6.56 -13.63 -24.50
N SER A 159 7.34 -14.24 -23.59
CA SER A 159 7.30 -15.69 -23.33
C SER A 159 6.09 -16.15 -22.52
N ILE A 160 5.43 -15.24 -21.78
CA ILE A 160 4.25 -15.55 -20.97
C ILE A 160 3.07 -14.75 -21.48
N TYR A 161 1.97 -15.44 -21.79
CA TYR A 161 0.70 -14.79 -22.12
C TYR A 161 0.00 -14.33 -20.85
N LYS A 162 -0.06 -13.03 -20.62
CA LYS A 162 -0.66 -12.41 -19.44
C LYS A 162 -1.26 -11.03 -19.75
N ALA A 163 -1.88 -10.38 -18.79
CA ALA A 163 -2.36 -9.01 -18.95
C ALA A 163 -1.22 -8.07 -19.40
N LYS A 164 -1.56 -7.07 -20.21
CA LYS A 164 -0.60 -6.02 -20.59
C LYS A 164 -0.16 -5.25 -19.35
N LYS A 165 1.07 -4.71 -19.37
CA LYS A 165 1.68 -4.01 -18.23
C LYS A 165 0.91 -2.79 -17.73
N ASN A 166 -0.03 -2.27 -18.54
CA ASN A 166 -0.86 -1.13 -18.18
C ASN A 166 -2.13 -1.51 -17.39
N TYR A 167 -2.27 -2.77 -16.97
CA TYR A 167 -3.37 -3.13 -16.07
C TYR A 167 -3.19 -2.44 -14.72
N LYS A 168 -4.30 -2.05 -14.09
CA LYS A 168 -4.31 -1.41 -12.79
C LYS A 168 -5.66 -1.59 -12.11
N SER A 169 -5.65 -1.55 -10.78
CA SER A 169 -6.84 -1.59 -9.92
C SER A 169 -7.79 -2.75 -10.25
N ILE A 170 -7.23 -3.94 -10.48
CA ILE A 170 -7.98 -5.18 -10.66
C ILE A 170 -8.04 -5.92 -9.32
N VAL A 171 -9.23 -6.09 -8.77
CA VAL A 171 -9.48 -6.67 -7.43
C VAL A 171 -9.97 -8.12 -7.49
N GLU A 172 -10.53 -8.53 -8.61
CA GLU A 172 -10.86 -9.92 -8.90
C GLU A 172 -10.40 -10.24 -10.31
N PHE A 173 -9.78 -11.39 -10.51
CA PHE A 173 -9.29 -11.82 -11.82
C PHE A 173 -9.35 -13.34 -11.92
N HIS A 174 -9.90 -13.83 -13.01
CA HIS A 174 -9.86 -15.24 -13.37
C HIS A 174 -9.75 -15.38 -14.90
N ALA A 175 -8.77 -16.13 -15.37
CA ALA A 175 -8.54 -16.34 -16.78
C ALA A 175 -8.30 -17.83 -17.10
N ILE A 176 -8.80 -18.27 -18.25
CA ILE A 176 -8.56 -19.61 -18.79
C ILE A 176 -8.10 -19.55 -20.23
N ILE A 177 -7.24 -20.50 -20.61
CA ILE A 177 -6.90 -20.78 -21.99
C ILE A 177 -7.60 -22.07 -22.43
N ILE A 178 -8.24 -22.03 -23.58
CA ILE A 178 -8.83 -23.21 -24.22
C ILE A 178 -8.28 -23.38 -25.63
N ASN A 179 -8.23 -24.64 -26.10
CA ASN A 179 -7.92 -24.95 -27.48
C ASN A 179 -9.19 -24.85 -28.36
N ARG A 180 -9.04 -25.07 -29.69
CA ARG A 180 -10.14 -25.04 -30.68
C ARG A 180 -11.27 -26.07 -30.43
N TRP A 181 -11.02 -27.09 -29.61
CA TRP A 181 -12.01 -28.10 -29.24
C TRP A 181 -12.72 -27.80 -27.91
N GLY A 182 -12.42 -26.65 -27.31
CA GLY A 182 -12.99 -26.25 -26.01
C GLY A 182 -12.33 -26.87 -24.78
N GLN A 183 -11.24 -27.64 -24.95
CA GLN A 183 -10.49 -28.20 -23.84
C GLN A 183 -9.72 -27.09 -23.10
N LYS A 184 -9.90 -27.01 -21.77
CA LYS A 184 -9.11 -26.11 -20.91
C LYS A 184 -7.67 -26.61 -20.81
N LEU A 185 -6.72 -25.74 -21.14
CA LEU A 185 -5.29 -26.04 -21.08
C LEU A 185 -4.62 -25.40 -19.84
N TYR A 186 -5.07 -24.21 -19.44
CA TYR A 186 -4.48 -23.46 -18.35
C TYR A 186 -5.50 -22.53 -17.69
N GLU A 187 -5.29 -22.21 -16.43
CA GLU A 187 -6.06 -21.21 -15.68
C GLU A 187 -5.17 -20.48 -14.67
N TRP A 188 -5.49 -19.22 -14.39
CA TRP A 188 -4.80 -18.41 -13.37
C TRP A 188 -5.69 -17.29 -12.86
N ASP A 189 -5.37 -16.77 -11.64
CA ASP A 189 -6.19 -15.82 -10.89
C ASP A 189 -5.45 -14.50 -10.56
N ASP A 190 -4.29 -14.27 -11.15
CA ASP A 190 -3.48 -13.04 -10.97
C ASP A 190 -3.18 -12.41 -12.34
N PRO A 191 -3.57 -11.15 -12.60
CA PRO A 191 -3.26 -10.48 -13.87
C PRO A 191 -1.75 -10.40 -14.17
N ALA A 192 -0.87 -10.45 -13.17
CA ALA A 192 0.59 -10.54 -13.35
C ALA A 192 1.07 -11.93 -13.72
N GLY A 193 0.31 -12.98 -13.35
CA GLY A 193 0.53 -14.36 -13.76
C GLY A 193 0.15 -14.60 -15.21
N GLY A 194 0.36 -15.82 -15.73
CA GLY A 194 0.00 -16.13 -17.11
C GLY A 194 0.44 -17.50 -17.57
N TRP A 195 0.12 -17.80 -18.85
CA TRP A 195 0.37 -19.07 -19.51
C TRP A 195 1.67 -19.05 -20.31
N ASP A 196 2.51 -20.06 -20.12
CA ASP A 196 3.80 -20.23 -20.79
C ASP A 196 3.74 -21.01 -22.12
N GLY A 197 2.54 -21.39 -22.59
CA GLY A 197 2.38 -22.19 -23.81
C GLY A 197 2.59 -23.68 -23.59
N THR A 198 2.46 -24.17 -22.36
CA THR A 198 2.52 -25.61 -22.06
C THR A 198 1.17 -26.16 -21.60
N PHE A 199 1.00 -27.49 -21.74
CA PHE A 199 -0.09 -28.27 -21.17
C PHE A 199 0.50 -29.52 -20.50
N HIS A 200 0.27 -29.69 -19.20
CA HIS A 200 0.90 -30.74 -18.37
C HIS A 200 2.43 -30.78 -18.53
N GLY A 201 3.08 -29.60 -18.58
CA GLY A 201 4.53 -29.46 -18.72
C GLY A 201 5.08 -29.70 -20.13
N ASN A 202 4.24 -30.05 -21.12
CA ASN A 202 4.65 -30.22 -22.49
C ASN A 202 4.27 -29.03 -23.37
N PRO A 203 5.18 -28.52 -24.23
CA PRO A 203 4.86 -27.46 -25.17
C PRO A 203 3.71 -27.81 -26.07
N VAL A 204 2.70 -26.93 -26.17
CA VAL A 204 1.63 -27.12 -27.18
C VAL A 204 2.06 -26.58 -28.54
N ALA A 205 1.39 -27.01 -29.62
CA ALA A 205 1.69 -26.59 -30.99
C ALA A 205 1.49 -25.08 -31.19
N GLU A 206 2.21 -24.50 -32.16
CA GLU A 206 1.90 -23.15 -32.64
C GLU A 206 0.48 -23.08 -33.21
N GLY A 207 -0.13 -21.92 -33.09
CA GLY A 207 -1.46 -21.69 -33.63
C GLY A 207 -2.33 -20.83 -32.72
N THR A 208 -3.63 -20.85 -32.99
CA THR A 208 -4.62 -20.04 -32.32
C THR A 208 -5.27 -20.81 -31.16
N TYR A 209 -5.26 -20.17 -30.01
CA TYR A 209 -5.94 -20.57 -28.79
C TYR A 209 -6.96 -19.49 -28.44
N PHE A 210 -7.76 -19.71 -27.41
CA PHE A 210 -8.75 -18.73 -26.95
C PHE A 210 -8.56 -18.45 -25.48
N VAL A 211 -8.62 -17.16 -25.10
CA VAL A 211 -8.62 -16.71 -23.73
C VAL A 211 -10.02 -16.26 -23.34
N ILE A 212 -10.44 -16.65 -22.15
CA ILE A 212 -11.64 -16.15 -21.48
C ILE A 212 -11.18 -15.55 -20.15
N VAL A 213 -11.46 -14.27 -19.94
CA VAL A 213 -11.15 -13.55 -18.70
C VAL A 213 -12.43 -13.00 -18.10
N ASN A 214 -12.62 -13.24 -16.81
CA ASN A 214 -13.60 -12.57 -15.97
C ASN A 214 -12.82 -11.82 -14.90
N ALA A 215 -13.01 -10.50 -14.81
CA ALA A 215 -12.32 -9.69 -13.84
C ALA A 215 -13.21 -8.55 -13.37
N LYS A 216 -12.88 -7.97 -12.19
CA LYS A 216 -13.57 -6.83 -11.63
C LYS A 216 -12.56 -5.77 -11.20
N GLY A 217 -12.84 -4.54 -11.52
CA GLY A 217 -12.09 -3.38 -11.13
C GLY A 217 -12.49 -2.81 -9.78
N ALA A 218 -11.61 -2.05 -9.17
CA ALA A 218 -11.87 -1.31 -7.93
C ALA A 218 -12.99 -0.25 -8.08
N ASP A 219 -13.22 0.23 -9.30
CA ASP A 219 -14.30 1.13 -9.69
C ASP A 219 -15.65 0.39 -9.96
N GLY A 220 -15.69 -0.93 -9.70
CA GLY A 220 -16.85 -1.79 -9.95
C GLY A 220 -17.02 -2.24 -11.39
N LYS A 221 -16.14 -1.81 -12.33
CA LYS A 221 -16.18 -2.22 -13.73
C LYS A 221 -15.94 -3.71 -13.87
N VAL A 222 -16.80 -4.38 -14.64
CA VAL A 222 -16.69 -5.81 -14.93
C VAL A 222 -16.08 -6.01 -16.31
N PHE A 223 -14.98 -6.77 -16.36
CA PHE A 223 -14.31 -7.15 -17.59
C PHE A 223 -14.69 -8.59 -17.96
N LYS A 224 -15.30 -8.77 -19.13
CA LYS A 224 -15.60 -10.07 -19.73
C LYS A 224 -14.91 -10.14 -21.09
N ILE A 225 -13.66 -10.59 -21.10
CA ILE A 225 -12.83 -10.63 -22.31
C ILE A 225 -12.88 -12.04 -22.88
N ARG A 226 -13.21 -12.14 -24.17
CA ARG A 226 -13.13 -13.38 -24.97
C ARG A 226 -12.47 -13.04 -26.27
N LYS A 227 -11.30 -13.63 -26.53
CA LYS A 227 -10.55 -13.36 -27.75
C LYS A 227 -9.64 -14.52 -28.10
N ASP A 228 -9.23 -14.56 -29.35
CA ASP A 228 -8.16 -15.42 -29.82
C ASP A 228 -6.79 -14.91 -29.37
N VAL A 229 -5.89 -15.84 -29.19
CA VAL A 229 -4.48 -15.59 -28.87
C VAL A 229 -3.60 -16.49 -29.75
N ASN A 230 -2.66 -15.87 -30.46
CA ASN A 230 -1.73 -16.60 -31.33
C ASN A 230 -0.44 -16.96 -30.58
N LEU A 231 -0.13 -18.23 -30.50
CA LEU A 231 1.13 -18.75 -30.01
C LEU A 231 2.13 -18.88 -31.13
N LEU A 232 3.25 -18.14 -31.06
CA LEU A 232 4.25 -17.98 -32.13
C LEU A 232 5.65 -18.40 -31.63
N ARG A 233 6.08 -19.64 -31.78
CA ARG A 233 7.38 -20.11 -31.25
C ARG A 233 8.58 -19.64 -32.07
N GLY A 234 8.40 -19.45 -33.33
CA GLY A 234 9.47 -19.03 -34.27
C GLY A 234 9.69 -17.50 -34.31
N TYR A 235 8.84 -16.71 -33.65
CA TYR A 235 8.94 -15.25 -33.70
C TYR A 235 10.13 -14.75 -32.88
N ARG A 236 11.01 -13.96 -33.52
CA ARG A 236 12.04 -13.16 -32.86
C ARG A 236 11.73 -11.71 -33.15
N GLU A 237 11.58 -10.92 -32.08
CA GLU A 237 11.45 -9.46 -32.24
C GLU A 237 12.68 -8.92 -32.96
N PRO A 238 12.53 -8.10 -34.02
CA PRO A 238 13.69 -7.45 -34.63
C PRO A 238 14.37 -6.58 -33.56
N ALA A 239 15.71 -6.70 -33.49
CA ALA A 239 16.49 -5.87 -32.58
C ALA A 239 16.14 -4.41 -32.81
N SER A 240 15.77 -3.67 -31.74
CA SER A 240 15.55 -2.23 -31.84
C SER A 240 16.87 -1.60 -32.29
N THR A 241 16.92 -1.13 -33.52
CA THR A 241 18.01 -0.28 -33.99
C THR A 241 17.92 1.03 -33.24
N THR A 242 18.65 1.14 -32.13
CA THR A 242 19.06 2.43 -31.59
C THR A 242 19.96 3.06 -32.63
N ASN A 243 19.42 3.97 -33.42
CA ASN A 243 20.24 4.88 -34.23
C ASN A 243 21.03 5.76 -33.25
N PRO A 244 22.35 5.94 -33.50
CA PRO A 244 23.26 6.75 -32.69
C PRO A 244 22.89 8.23 -32.68
#